data_f21f9a6a9f7c8b3443975545eab87051
#
_entry.id   f21f9a6a9f7c8b3443975545eab87051
#
_cell.length_a   1.000
_cell.length_b   1.000
_cell.length_c   1.000
_cell.angle_alpha   90.00
_cell.angle_beta   90.00
_cell.angle_gamma   90.00
#
_symmetry.space_group_name_H-M   'P 1'
#
loop_
_entity.id
_entity.type
_entity.pdbx_description
1 polymer ?
#
loop_
_entity_poly.entity_id
_entity_poly.type
_entity_poly.pdbx_seq_one_letter_code
_entity_poly.pdbx_strand_id
1 'polypeptide(L)'
;MKALVLNEVKQPLVLQERPSPKAGREQVIVKLKAAALNRRDYWITQGLYPGIHCPIILGSDGAGTADFKKKEVIINPGYNWGDRQEVQSGDFKILGMPDDGTFAEEIAVSKEQLFPKPEHLSWEQAAALPLASLTAYRALFKQGKLQSSHTVLITGIGGGVACIALKLAVAAGATVIVTSSSQAKIDKAKAAGAVGGFLYTAKGYGSQVSKKFGPVHLIIDGAGGNGYGELIDIVSPAGTIVNYGATAGVPSKLELRKVFWKQLHLVGSTMGSPGDFAAMLDMVNKHKIVPVVDEVFALSEGNKAFEKMNVSSQFGKLVLRISDK
;
A
#
# COMPACT_ATOMS: atom_id res chain seq x y z
N MET A 1 17.84 7.37 -20.82
CA MET A 1 17.69 6.86 -19.46
C MET A 1 17.36 5.38 -19.46
N LYS A 2 17.83 4.63 -18.47
CA LYS A 2 17.43 3.23 -18.29
C LYS A 2 16.04 3.14 -17.64
N ALA A 3 15.23 2.21 -18.13
CA ALA A 3 13.90 1.94 -17.60
C ALA A 3 13.55 0.45 -17.71
N LEU A 4 12.79 -0.05 -16.75
CA LEU A 4 12.25 -1.41 -16.75
C LEU A 4 10.84 -1.38 -17.35
N VAL A 5 10.70 -1.92 -18.55
CA VAL A 5 9.53 -1.75 -19.43
C VAL A 5 8.74 -3.04 -19.54
N LEU A 6 7.43 -2.96 -19.37
CA LEU A 6 6.48 -4.00 -19.76
C LEU A 6 6.13 -3.80 -21.24
N ASN A 7 6.69 -4.63 -22.12
CA ASN A 7 6.40 -4.56 -23.56
C ASN A 7 5.09 -5.28 -23.92
N GLU A 8 4.74 -6.32 -23.18
CA GLU A 8 3.53 -7.10 -23.37
C GLU A 8 3.14 -7.78 -22.05
N VAL A 9 1.84 -7.90 -21.78
CA VAL A 9 1.33 -8.60 -20.59
C VAL A 9 1.75 -10.07 -20.60
N LYS A 10 1.95 -10.65 -19.41
CA LYS A 10 2.42 -12.02 -19.19
C LYS A 10 3.84 -12.30 -19.70
N GLN A 11 4.57 -11.26 -20.06
CA GLN A 11 6.00 -11.35 -20.39
C GLN A 11 6.85 -10.69 -19.29
N PRO A 12 8.11 -11.11 -19.11
CA PRO A 12 9.03 -10.43 -18.21
C PRO A 12 9.24 -8.97 -18.63
N LEU A 13 9.47 -8.10 -17.64
CA LEU A 13 9.89 -6.74 -17.91
C LEU A 13 11.32 -6.74 -18.51
N VAL A 14 11.57 -5.79 -19.39
CA VAL A 14 12.86 -5.66 -20.09
C VAL A 14 13.52 -4.34 -19.69
N LEU A 15 14.77 -4.40 -19.22
CA LEU A 15 15.57 -3.20 -19.02
C LEU A 15 15.99 -2.63 -20.38
N GLN A 16 15.60 -1.40 -20.68
CA GLN A 16 15.80 -0.75 -21.97
C GLN A 16 16.30 0.67 -21.80
N GLU A 17 17.03 1.17 -22.81
CA GLU A 17 17.24 2.60 -22.96
C GLU A 17 15.98 3.26 -23.52
N ARG A 18 15.54 4.31 -22.86
CA ARG A 18 14.38 5.13 -23.25
C ARG A 18 14.80 6.60 -23.32
N PRO A 19 14.17 7.42 -24.16
CA PRO A 19 14.38 8.87 -24.10
C PRO A 19 14.08 9.39 -22.69
N SER A 20 14.87 10.34 -22.21
CA SER A 20 14.56 11.05 -20.98
C SER A 20 13.23 11.81 -21.13
N PRO A 21 12.37 11.79 -20.09
CA PRO A 21 11.10 12.48 -20.14
C PRO A 21 11.31 14.00 -20.27
N LYS A 22 10.41 14.66 -20.98
CA LYS A 22 10.40 16.12 -21.09
C LYS A 22 9.33 16.67 -20.13
N ALA A 23 9.73 17.54 -19.22
CA ALA A 23 8.79 18.19 -18.31
C ALA A 23 7.87 19.17 -19.09
N GLY A 24 6.56 19.04 -18.92
CA GLY A 24 5.59 20.04 -19.33
C GLY A 24 5.64 21.28 -18.42
N ARG A 25 4.78 22.27 -18.71
CA ARG A 25 4.78 23.57 -18.01
C ARG A 25 4.70 23.47 -16.47
N GLU A 26 3.88 22.56 -15.95
CA GLU A 26 3.65 22.39 -14.50
C GLU A 26 4.35 21.12 -13.96
N GLN A 27 5.19 20.49 -14.77
CA GLN A 27 5.92 19.29 -14.39
C GLN A 27 7.38 19.61 -14.03
N VAL A 28 7.97 18.66 -13.31
CA VAL A 28 9.37 18.68 -12.89
C VAL A 28 9.95 17.29 -13.13
N ILE A 29 11.21 17.23 -13.57
CA ILE A 29 11.95 15.98 -13.64
C ILE A 29 12.42 15.59 -12.24
N VAL A 30 12.15 14.35 -11.88
CA VAL A 30 12.71 13.73 -10.68
C VAL A 30 13.70 12.67 -11.11
N LYS A 31 14.95 12.80 -10.66
CA LYS A 31 15.99 11.77 -10.78
C LYS A 31 15.80 10.79 -9.64
N LEU A 32 15.35 9.59 -9.99
CA LEU A 32 14.98 8.58 -9.00
C LEU A 32 16.21 7.93 -8.37
N LYS A 33 16.17 7.74 -7.07
CA LYS A 33 17.13 6.99 -6.26
C LYS A 33 16.62 5.59 -5.96
N ALA A 34 15.33 5.50 -5.64
CA ALA A 34 14.67 4.25 -5.37
C ALA A 34 13.20 4.30 -5.82
N ALA A 35 12.66 3.15 -6.17
CA ALA A 35 11.25 2.91 -6.47
C ALA A 35 10.78 1.66 -5.72
N ALA A 36 9.46 1.51 -5.47
CA ALA A 36 8.98 0.35 -4.75
C ALA A 36 7.78 -0.30 -5.43
N LEU A 37 7.77 -1.64 -5.43
CA LEU A 37 6.71 -2.43 -6.03
C LEU A 37 5.42 -2.36 -5.22
N ASN A 38 4.30 -2.40 -5.91
CA ASN A 38 2.96 -2.56 -5.37
C ASN A 38 2.25 -3.74 -6.02
N ARG A 39 1.26 -4.32 -5.35
CA ARG A 39 0.51 -5.47 -5.87
C ARG A 39 -0.19 -5.13 -7.21
N ARG A 40 -0.56 -3.88 -7.43
CA ARG A 40 -1.13 -3.43 -8.71
C ARG A 40 -0.16 -3.62 -9.87
N ASP A 41 1.13 -3.38 -9.66
CA ASP A 41 2.15 -3.57 -10.71
C ASP A 41 2.19 -5.04 -11.16
N TYR A 42 2.09 -5.98 -10.19
CA TYR A 42 1.98 -7.40 -10.49
C TYR A 42 0.69 -7.72 -11.27
N TRP A 43 -0.47 -7.19 -10.86
CA TRP A 43 -1.72 -7.43 -11.59
C TRP A 43 -1.68 -6.89 -13.01
N ILE A 44 -1.01 -5.76 -13.25
CA ILE A 44 -0.81 -5.20 -14.58
C ILE A 44 0.02 -6.17 -15.43
N THR A 45 1.12 -6.72 -14.92
CA THR A 45 1.92 -7.70 -15.68
C THR A 45 1.13 -8.96 -16.04
N GLN A 46 0.14 -9.33 -15.25
CA GLN A 46 -0.72 -10.50 -15.49
C GLN A 46 -1.91 -10.21 -16.41
N GLY A 47 -2.10 -8.97 -16.86
CA GLY A 47 -3.27 -8.61 -17.66
C GLY A 47 -4.57 -8.47 -16.86
N LEU A 48 -4.47 -8.36 -15.53
CA LEU A 48 -5.61 -8.36 -14.59
C LEU A 48 -5.91 -6.96 -14.04
N TYR A 49 -5.63 -5.92 -14.81
CA TYR A 49 -5.89 -4.52 -14.44
C TYR A 49 -6.64 -3.81 -15.58
N PRO A 50 -7.59 -2.92 -15.30
CA PRO A 50 -8.32 -2.24 -16.36
C PRO A 50 -7.43 -1.25 -17.12
N GLY A 51 -7.71 -1.07 -18.43
CA GLY A 51 -7.07 -0.04 -19.25
C GLY A 51 -5.59 -0.25 -19.53
N ILE A 52 -5.10 -1.51 -19.47
CA ILE A 52 -3.69 -1.81 -19.77
C ILE A 52 -3.37 -1.48 -21.23
N HIS A 53 -2.26 -0.78 -21.43
CA HIS A 53 -1.61 -0.63 -22.73
C HIS A 53 -0.11 -0.86 -22.58
N CYS A 54 0.52 -1.34 -23.61
CA CYS A 54 1.95 -1.60 -23.69
C CYS A 54 2.51 -0.97 -25.00
N PRO A 55 3.79 -0.58 -25.02
CA PRO A 55 4.77 -0.68 -23.93
C PRO A 55 4.57 0.39 -22.86
N ILE A 56 4.90 0.08 -21.58
CA ILE A 56 4.80 1.01 -20.45
C ILE A 56 5.88 0.77 -19.40
N ILE A 57 6.32 1.85 -18.74
CA ILE A 57 7.17 1.78 -17.55
C ILE A 57 6.25 1.67 -16.32
N LEU A 58 6.35 0.58 -15.56
CA LEU A 58 5.56 0.39 -14.35
C LEU A 58 6.13 1.16 -13.14
N GLY A 59 5.50 0.97 -11.99
CA GLY A 59 5.90 1.57 -10.72
C GLY A 59 5.13 2.83 -10.37
N SER A 60 4.61 2.87 -9.15
CA SER A 60 3.85 4.02 -8.64
C SER A 60 4.63 4.78 -7.59
N ASP A 61 5.44 4.10 -6.79
CA ASP A 61 6.19 4.65 -5.68
C ASP A 61 7.62 5.02 -6.10
N GLY A 62 8.04 6.24 -5.77
CA GLY A 62 9.39 6.70 -6.06
C GLY A 62 9.87 7.74 -5.06
N ALA A 63 11.19 7.75 -4.84
CA ALA A 63 11.92 8.75 -4.10
C ALA A 63 13.16 9.17 -4.88
N GLY A 64 13.49 10.46 -4.88
CA GLY A 64 14.61 10.96 -5.67
C GLY A 64 14.85 12.45 -5.47
N THR A 65 15.62 13.03 -6.37
CA THR A 65 15.98 14.45 -6.35
C THR A 65 15.26 15.17 -7.49
N ALA A 66 14.43 16.14 -7.16
CA ALA A 66 13.78 16.99 -8.13
C ALA A 66 14.78 18.02 -8.70
N ASP A 67 14.78 18.21 -10.02
CA ASP A 67 15.65 19.20 -10.68
C ASP A 67 15.39 20.63 -10.18
N PHE A 68 14.14 20.89 -9.76
CA PHE A 68 13.78 22.15 -9.13
C PHE A 68 14.42 22.28 -7.73
N LYS A 69 15.46 23.10 -7.62
CA LYS A 69 16.22 23.38 -6.37
C LYS A 69 16.91 22.14 -5.76
N LYS A 70 17.13 21.08 -6.52
CA LYS A 70 17.76 19.82 -6.07
C LYS A 70 17.19 19.29 -4.75
N LYS A 71 15.86 19.36 -4.59
CA LYS A 71 15.17 18.93 -3.37
C LYS A 71 15.02 17.41 -3.34
N GLU A 72 15.28 16.82 -2.18
CA GLU A 72 14.94 15.42 -1.90
C GLU A 72 13.43 15.29 -1.72
N VAL A 73 12.83 14.43 -2.55
CA VAL A 73 11.37 14.29 -2.63
C VAL A 73 10.93 12.83 -2.63
N ILE A 74 9.68 12.64 -2.18
CA ILE A 74 8.86 11.47 -2.49
C ILE A 74 7.71 11.90 -3.38
N ILE A 75 7.20 10.97 -4.16
CA ILE A 75 6.16 11.24 -5.14
C ILE A 75 4.82 10.70 -4.62
N ASN A 76 3.80 11.56 -4.53
CA ASN A 76 2.43 11.08 -4.38
C ASN A 76 2.03 10.39 -5.68
N PRO A 77 1.75 9.06 -5.65
CA PRO A 77 1.49 8.31 -6.88
C PRO A 77 0.14 8.65 -7.54
N GLY A 78 -0.80 9.22 -6.78
CA GLY A 78 -2.12 9.58 -7.26
C GLY A 78 -2.21 11.03 -7.74
N TYR A 79 -2.90 11.27 -8.84
CA TYR A 79 -3.15 12.63 -9.36
C TYR A 79 -4.55 12.73 -9.97
N ASN A 80 -5.05 13.96 -10.14
CA ASN A 80 -6.42 14.24 -10.57
C ASN A 80 -7.48 13.66 -9.64
N TRP A 81 -7.24 13.72 -8.32
CA TRP A 81 -8.21 13.24 -7.33
C TRP A 81 -9.56 13.96 -7.46
N GLY A 82 -9.55 15.23 -7.77
CA GLY A 82 -10.75 16.09 -7.84
C GLY A 82 -11.05 16.79 -6.50
N ASP A 83 -12.17 17.52 -6.48
CA ASP A 83 -12.52 18.42 -5.37
C ASP A 83 -13.10 17.70 -4.15
N ARG A 84 -13.72 16.54 -4.37
CA ARG A 84 -14.35 15.76 -3.30
C ARG A 84 -13.31 14.95 -2.51
N GLN A 85 -13.23 15.21 -1.22
CA GLN A 85 -12.30 14.47 -0.35
C GLN A 85 -12.75 13.03 -0.06
N GLU A 86 -14.04 12.75 -0.17
CA GLU A 86 -14.64 11.44 0.13
C GLU A 86 -14.32 10.38 -0.94
N VAL A 87 -14.19 10.80 -2.19
CA VAL A 87 -14.04 9.89 -3.34
C VAL A 87 -13.24 10.56 -4.46
N GLN A 88 -12.49 9.76 -5.18
CA GLN A 88 -11.75 10.21 -6.36
C GLN A 88 -12.68 10.59 -7.53
N SER A 89 -12.23 11.50 -8.37
CA SER A 89 -12.91 11.86 -9.63
C SER A 89 -12.83 10.75 -10.68
N GLY A 90 -13.59 10.88 -11.76
CA GLY A 90 -13.49 9.97 -12.92
C GLY A 90 -12.13 10.04 -13.64
N ASP A 91 -11.42 11.17 -13.50
CA ASP A 91 -10.11 11.40 -14.13
C ASP A 91 -8.93 11.02 -13.24
N PHE A 92 -9.19 10.44 -12.06
CA PHE A 92 -8.16 10.00 -11.13
C PHE A 92 -7.26 8.94 -11.76
N LYS A 93 -5.96 9.15 -11.64
CA LYS A 93 -4.94 8.26 -12.18
C LYS A 93 -3.87 7.95 -11.14
N ILE A 94 -3.14 6.87 -11.39
CA ILE A 94 -2.01 6.43 -10.56
C ILE A 94 -0.82 6.18 -11.48
N LEU A 95 0.36 6.69 -11.14
CA LEU A 95 1.61 6.48 -11.88
C LEU A 95 1.87 4.99 -12.15
N GLY A 96 2.46 4.69 -13.30
CA GLY A 96 2.76 3.34 -13.77
C GLY A 96 1.62 2.68 -14.57
N MET A 97 0.46 3.34 -14.73
CA MET A 97 -0.66 3.01 -15.60
C MET A 97 -1.81 4.00 -15.32
N PRO A 98 -2.30 4.78 -16.29
CA PRO A 98 -2.00 4.68 -17.72
C PRO A 98 -0.69 5.39 -18.16
N ASP A 99 -0.11 6.24 -17.34
CA ASP A 99 1.11 6.97 -17.70
C ASP A 99 2.35 6.24 -17.15
N ASP A 100 3.52 6.48 -17.74
CA ASP A 100 4.80 5.89 -17.32
C ASP A 100 5.07 6.14 -15.83
N GLY A 101 5.66 5.16 -15.18
CA GLY A 101 5.90 5.11 -13.74
C GLY A 101 7.36 5.26 -13.35
N THR A 102 7.64 4.78 -12.13
CA THR A 102 8.88 5.04 -11.40
C THR A 102 9.97 3.99 -11.57
N PHE A 103 9.76 2.93 -12.37
CA PHE A 103 10.82 1.94 -12.61
C PHE A 103 11.78 2.41 -13.71
N ALA A 104 12.34 3.60 -13.52
CA ALA A 104 13.24 4.29 -14.45
C ALA A 104 14.19 5.22 -13.70
N GLU A 105 15.24 5.70 -14.37
CA GLU A 105 16.17 6.67 -13.78
C GLU A 105 15.54 8.06 -13.58
N GLU A 106 14.57 8.43 -14.43
CA GLU A 106 13.93 9.74 -14.41
C GLU A 106 12.44 9.62 -14.69
N ILE A 107 11.65 10.52 -14.07
CA ILE A 107 10.21 10.66 -14.31
C ILE A 107 9.82 12.14 -14.32
N ALA A 108 8.89 12.52 -15.21
CA ALA A 108 8.24 13.83 -15.19
C ALA A 108 6.91 13.75 -14.43
N VAL A 109 6.77 14.51 -13.36
CA VAL A 109 5.54 14.56 -12.54
C VAL A 109 5.11 15.99 -12.26
N SER A 110 3.83 16.20 -11.94
CA SER A 110 3.35 17.50 -11.50
C SER A 110 4.06 17.93 -10.20
N LYS A 111 4.31 19.23 -10.06
CA LYS A 111 4.86 19.80 -8.82
C LYS A 111 3.99 19.47 -7.61
N GLU A 112 2.68 19.35 -7.78
CA GLU A 112 1.71 19.02 -6.73
C GLU A 112 1.85 17.59 -6.20
N GLN A 113 2.49 16.69 -6.97
CA GLN A 113 2.77 15.32 -6.53
C GLN A 113 4.03 15.23 -5.66
N LEU A 114 4.83 16.32 -5.57
CA LEU A 114 6.11 16.30 -4.89
C LEU A 114 5.99 16.75 -3.44
N PHE A 115 6.43 15.88 -2.54
CA PHE A 115 6.52 16.15 -1.10
C PHE A 115 7.95 15.98 -0.62
N PRO A 116 8.40 16.75 0.39
CA PRO A 116 9.72 16.58 0.99
C PRO A 116 9.90 15.14 1.49
N LYS A 117 11.04 14.53 1.17
CA LYS A 117 11.40 13.23 1.75
C LYS A 117 11.55 13.40 3.27
N PRO A 118 10.93 12.54 4.10
CA PRO A 118 11.19 12.54 5.53
C PRO A 118 12.68 12.35 5.83
N GLU A 119 13.30 13.24 6.58
CA GLU A 119 14.75 13.28 6.84
C GLU A 119 15.28 12.01 7.49
N HIS A 120 14.44 11.34 8.31
CA HIS A 120 14.82 10.13 9.04
C HIS A 120 14.77 8.85 8.17
N LEU A 121 14.33 8.95 6.91
CA LEU A 121 14.23 7.80 6.00
C LEU A 121 15.39 7.75 5.02
N SER A 122 15.93 6.54 4.78
CA SER A 122 16.79 6.28 3.62
C SER A 122 15.99 6.42 2.31
N TRP A 123 16.66 6.41 1.16
CA TRP A 123 15.99 6.44 -0.15
C TRP A 123 15.05 5.26 -0.35
N GLU A 124 15.48 4.06 0.03
CA GLU A 124 14.68 2.83 -0.07
C GLU A 124 13.45 2.87 0.84
N GLN A 125 13.63 3.35 2.07
CA GLN A 125 12.51 3.54 2.99
C GLN A 125 11.55 4.62 2.51
N ALA A 126 12.08 5.71 1.98
CA ALA A 126 11.27 6.80 1.43
C ALA A 126 10.46 6.34 0.20
N ALA A 127 11.06 5.55 -0.71
CA ALA A 127 10.33 4.96 -1.83
C ALA A 127 9.29 3.91 -1.39
N ALA A 128 9.50 3.23 -0.28
CA ALA A 128 8.55 2.24 0.26
C ALA A 128 7.29 2.85 0.89
N LEU A 129 7.30 4.18 1.10
CA LEU A 129 6.26 4.89 1.87
C LEU A 129 4.97 5.19 1.07
N PRO A 130 4.99 5.80 -0.15
CA PRO A 130 3.87 6.57 -0.69
C PRO A 130 2.55 5.82 -0.78
N LEU A 131 2.39 4.90 -1.73
CA LEU A 131 1.10 4.25 -2.01
C LEU A 131 0.57 3.45 -0.83
N ALA A 132 1.45 2.64 -0.24
CA ALA A 132 1.06 1.75 0.85
C ALA A 132 0.61 2.53 2.08
N SER A 133 1.32 3.61 2.44
CA SER A 133 1.01 4.42 3.62
C SER A 133 -0.21 5.30 3.40
N LEU A 134 -0.39 5.86 2.20
CA LEU A 134 -1.59 6.61 1.84
C LEU A 134 -2.84 5.72 1.96
N THR A 135 -2.79 4.52 1.37
CA THR A 135 -3.88 3.55 1.44
C THR A 135 -4.20 3.15 2.88
N ALA A 136 -3.16 2.85 3.67
CA ALA A 136 -3.32 2.49 5.08
C ALA A 136 -3.88 3.65 5.91
N TYR A 137 -3.38 4.87 5.71
CA TYR A 137 -3.84 6.06 6.41
C TYR A 137 -5.32 6.31 6.14
N ARG A 138 -5.73 6.32 4.87
CA ARG A 138 -7.13 6.52 4.51
C ARG A 138 -8.03 5.43 5.10
N ALA A 139 -7.61 4.16 4.97
CA ALA A 139 -8.38 3.03 5.52
C ALA A 139 -8.55 3.14 7.03
N LEU A 140 -7.51 3.49 7.78
CA LEU A 140 -7.56 3.61 9.24
C LEU A 140 -8.33 4.85 9.70
N PHE A 141 -7.98 6.04 9.20
CA PHE A 141 -8.39 7.30 9.80
C PHE A 141 -9.58 7.96 9.11
N LYS A 142 -9.68 7.87 7.78
CA LYS A 142 -10.80 8.49 7.05
C LYS A 142 -12.01 7.56 6.97
N GLN A 143 -11.78 6.33 6.55
CA GLN A 143 -12.85 5.34 6.39
C GLN A 143 -13.15 4.61 7.71
N GLY A 144 -12.12 4.15 8.40
CA GLY A 144 -12.24 3.39 9.65
C GLY A 144 -12.44 4.24 10.91
N LYS A 145 -12.23 5.55 10.84
CA LYS A 145 -12.38 6.51 11.97
C LYS A 145 -11.69 6.01 13.23
N LEU A 146 -10.46 5.50 13.08
CA LEU A 146 -9.68 4.90 14.16
C LEU A 146 -9.56 5.83 15.36
N GLN A 147 -9.76 5.27 16.55
CA GLN A 147 -9.54 5.91 17.84
C GLN A 147 -8.52 5.11 18.67
N SER A 148 -7.84 5.76 19.62
CA SER A 148 -6.85 5.11 20.48
C SER A 148 -7.43 4.01 21.38
N SER A 149 -8.72 4.09 21.71
CA SER A 149 -9.45 3.07 22.47
C SER A 149 -9.84 1.83 21.66
N HIS A 150 -9.67 1.87 20.32
CA HIS A 150 -10.12 0.77 19.47
C HIS A 150 -9.17 -0.43 19.51
N THR A 151 -9.76 -1.61 19.45
CA THR A 151 -9.10 -2.85 19.05
C THR A 151 -9.25 -3.00 17.52
N VAL A 152 -8.13 -3.11 16.82
CA VAL A 152 -8.06 -3.19 15.36
C VAL A 152 -7.50 -4.55 14.94
N LEU A 153 -8.18 -5.22 14.02
CA LEU A 153 -7.66 -6.40 13.34
C LEU A 153 -7.17 -6.02 11.94
N ILE A 154 -5.91 -6.33 11.63
CA ILE A 154 -5.33 -6.14 10.31
C ILE A 154 -5.11 -7.50 9.67
N THR A 155 -5.76 -7.76 8.52
CA THR A 155 -5.63 -9.04 7.82
C THR A 155 -4.39 -9.10 6.95
N GLY A 156 -3.88 -10.31 6.73
CA GLY A 156 -2.81 -10.55 5.76
C GLY A 156 -1.50 -9.84 6.06
N ILE A 157 -1.10 -9.82 7.34
CA ILE A 157 0.16 -9.18 7.73
C ILE A 157 1.35 -9.78 6.97
N GLY A 158 2.18 -8.91 6.42
CA GLY A 158 3.28 -9.21 5.52
C GLY A 158 3.19 -8.42 4.21
N GLY A 159 2.00 -8.00 3.79
CA GLY A 159 1.84 -7.05 2.68
C GLY A 159 2.24 -5.63 3.09
N GLY A 160 2.67 -4.81 2.13
CA GLY A 160 3.14 -3.44 2.39
C GLY A 160 2.12 -2.58 3.13
N VAL A 161 0.85 -2.59 2.68
CA VAL A 161 -0.23 -1.82 3.32
C VAL A 161 -0.49 -2.32 4.75
N ALA A 162 -0.58 -3.63 4.96
CA ALA A 162 -0.83 -4.20 6.29
C ALA A 162 0.31 -3.89 7.27
N CYS A 163 1.57 -3.96 6.84
CA CYS A 163 2.72 -3.66 7.68
C CYS A 163 2.75 -2.18 8.11
N ILE A 164 2.46 -1.25 7.20
CA ILE A 164 2.43 0.17 7.56
C ILE A 164 1.16 0.53 8.34
N ALA A 165 0.01 -0.11 8.05
CA ALA A 165 -1.21 0.05 8.83
C ALA A 165 -1.01 -0.32 10.30
N LEU A 166 -0.28 -1.42 10.57
CA LEU A 166 0.12 -1.78 11.94
C LEU A 166 0.89 -0.63 12.61
N LYS A 167 1.91 -0.09 11.98
CA LYS A 167 2.74 0.99 12.55
C LYS A 167 1.94 2.26 12.80
N LEU A 168 1.09 2.65 11.85
CA LEU A 168 0.21 3.81 11.98
C LEU A 168 -0.81 3.63 13.13
N ALA A 169 -1.45 2.46 13.22
CA ALA A 169 -2.44 2.18 14.26
C ALA A 169 -1.79 2.13 15.66
N VAL A 170 -0.61 1.53 15.79
CA VAL A 170 0.17 1.52 17.05
C VAL A 170 0.58 2.94 17.44
N ALA A 171 1.06 3.75 16.49
CA ALA A 171 1.41 5.15 16.74
C ALA A 171 0.19 6.01 17.17
N ALA A 172 -1.01 5.63 16.74
CA ALA A 172 -2.27 6.24 17.17
C ALA A 172 -2.76 5.74 18.55
N GLY A 173 -2.05 4.80 19.19
CA GLY A 173 -2.39 4.25 20.50
C GLY A 173 -3.44 3.14 20.49
N ALA A 174 -3.81 2.60 19.31
CA ALA A 174 -4.79 1.52 19.21
C ALA A 174 -4.20 0.16 19.60
N THR A 175 -5.06 -0.75 20.06
CA THR A 175 -4.71 -2.17 20.31
C THR A 175 -4.76 -2.92 18.98
N VAL A 176 -3.61 -3.38 18.46
CA VAL A 176 -3.54 -3.98 17.12
C VAL A 176 -3.33 -5.50 17.19
N ILE A 177 -4.20 -6.21 16.49
CA ILE A 177 -4.14 -7.67 16.27
C ILE A 177 -3.94 -7.92 14.79
N VAL A 178 -3.24 -8.98 14.42
CA VAL A 178 -2.96 -9.31 13.02
C VAL A 178 -3.35 -10.73 12.66
N THR A 179 -3.59 -11.01 11.37
CA THR A 179 -3.68 -12.37 10.85
C THR A 179 -2.68 -12.63 9.73
N SER A 180 -2.21 -13.87 9.63
CA SER A 180 -1.33 -14.34 8.56
C SER A 180 -1.52 -15.83 8.32
N SER A 181 -0.98 -16.35 7.20
CA SER A 181 -0.74 -17.80 7.01
C SER A 181 0.60 -18.26 7.60
N SER A 182 1.44 -17.33 8.09
CA SER A 182 2.81 -17.60 8.53
C SER A 182 3.02 -17.13 9.96
N GLN A 183 3.43 -18.05 10.84
CA GLN A 183 3.77 -17.72 12.23
C GLN A 183 4.95 -16.73 12.28
N ALA A 184 5.97 -16.91 11.45
CA ALA A 184 7.12 -16.01 11.40
C ALA A 184 6.72 -14.56 11.07
N LYS A 185 5.71 -14.35 10.20
CA LYS A 185 5.17 -13.01 9.92
C LYS A 185 4.39 -12.44 11.11
N ILE A 186 3.67 -13.27 11.85
CA ILE A 186 2.98 -12.88 13.09
C ILE A 186 4.01 -12.43 14.14
N ASP A 187 5.10 -13.18 14.30
CA ASP A 187 6.13 -12.85 15.29
C ASP A 187 6.85 -11.54 14.96
N LYS A 188 7.15 -11.30 13.68
CA LYS A 188 7.65 -9.99 13.20
C LYS A 188 6.64 -8.85 13.48
N ALA A 189 5.35 -9.10 13.29
CA ALA A 189 4.33 -8.10 13.58
C ALA A 189 4.21 -7.78 15.07
N LYS A 190 4.34 -8.80 15.95
CA LYS A 190 4.38 -8.59 17.40
C LYS A 190 5.60 -7.76 17.81
N ALA A 191 6.77 -8.04 17.23
CA ALA A 191 7.96 -7.21 17.44
C ALA A 191 7.78 -5.76 16.96
N ALA A 192 6.87 -5.52 16.00
CA ALA A 192 6.50 -4.20 15.50
C ALA A 192 5.33 -3.55 16.25
N GLY A 193 4.85 -4.13 17.36
CA GLY A 193 3.85 -3.55 18.24
C GLY A 193 2.46 -4.19 18.21
N ALA A 194 2.23 -5.26 17.44
CA ALA A 194 0.97 -6.01 17.52
C ALA A 194 0.89 -6.76 18.87
N VAL A 195 -0.23 -6.64 19.59
CA VAL A 195 -0.45 -7.33 20.87
C VAL A 195 -0.81 -8.80 20.70
N GLY A 196 -1.19 -9.23 19.49
CA GLY A 196 -1.54 -10.60 19.17
C GLY A 196 -1.59 -10.87 17.68
N GLY A 197 -1.55 -12.16 17.33
CA GLY A 197 -1.70 -12.60 15.96
C GLY A 197 -2.22 -14.02 15.88
N PHE A 198 -2.91 -14.32 14.77
CA PHE A 198 -3.57 -15.60 14.54
C PHE A 198 -3.30 -16.10 13.13
N LEU A 199 -3.11 -17.40 13.02
CA LEU A 199 -3.09 -18.07 11.73
C LEU A 199 -4.53 -18.15 11.21
N TYR A 200 -4.85 -17.44 10.13
CA TYR A 200 -6.19 -17.51 9.53
C TYR A 200 -6.46 -18.89 8.88
N THR A 201 -5.43 -19.71 8.72
CA THR A 201 -5.56 -21.12 8.28
C THR A 201 -6.01 -22.05 9.41
N ALA A 202 -5.94 -21.61 10.66
CA ALA A 202 -6.40 -22.40 11.81
C ALA A 202 -7.92 -22.30 11.94
N LYS A 203 -8.57 -23.46 12.08
CA LYS A 203 -10.03 -23.54 12.24
C LYS A 203 -10.46 -22.79 13.50
N GLY A 204 -11.44 -21.91 13.37
CA GLY A 204 -12.04 -21.18 14.48
C GLY A 204 -11.15 -20.09 15.07
N TYR A 205 -10.20 -19.55 14.30
CA TYR A 205 -9.34 -18.45 14.78
C TYR A 205 -10.14 -17.23 15.22
N GLY A 206 -11.25 -16.93 14.53
CA GLY A 206 -12.09 -15.78 14.86
C GLY A 206 -12.68 -15.83 16.27
N SER A 207 -13.13 -17.01 16.73
CA SER A 207 -13.62 -17.15 18.11
C SER A 207 -12.47 -16.99 19.13
N GLN A 208 -11.25 -17.38 18.79
CA GLN A 208 -10.07 -17.17 19.63
C GLN A 208 -9.72 -15.68 19.73
N VAL A 209 -9.84 -14.91 18.64
CA VAL A 209 -9.66 -13.45 18.63
C VAL A 209 -10.63 -12.82 19.66
N SER A 210 -11.93 -13.07 19.49
CA SER A 210 -12.97 -12.47 20.33
C SER A 210 -12.83 -12.88 21.80
N LYS A 211 -12.49 -14.15 22.06
CA LYS A 211 -12.29 -14.65 23.43
C LYS A 211 -11.08 -14.02 24.12
N LYS A 212 -10.00 -13.76 23.39
CA LYS A 212 -8.75 -13.27 23.98
C LYS A 212 -8.69 -11.75 24.10
N PHE A 213 -9.24 -11.02 23.13
CA PHE A 213 -9.08 -9.57 23.01
C PHE A 213 -10.40 -8.80 23.16
N GLY A 214 -11.52 -9.50 23.30
CA GLY A 214 -12.84 -8.86 23.40
C GLY A 214 -13.31 -8.26 22.06
N PRO A 215 -14.06 -7.15 22.12
CA PRO A 215 -14.63 -6.54 20.92
C PRO A 215 -13.58 -6.04 19.96
N VAL A 216 -13.70 -6.39 18.66
CA VAL A 216 -12.90 -5.82 17.58
C VAL A 216 -13.72 -4.70 16.93
N HIS A 217 -13.27 -3.46 17.08
CA HIS A 217 -14.01 -2.27 16.65
C HIS A 217 -13.80 -1.97 15.14
N LEU A 218 -12.62 -2.27 14.64
CA LEU A 218 -12.22 -1.96 13.27
C LEU A 218 -11.45 -3.15 12.67
N ILE A 219 -11.79 -3.52 11.45
CA ILE A 219 -11.03 -4.48 10.65
C ILE A 219 -10.52 -3.79 9.39
N ILE A 220 -9.22 -3.91 9.12
CA ILE A 220 -8.58 -3.42 7.89
C ILE A 220 -8.25 -4.63 7.02
N ASP A 221 -8.93 -4.76 5.89
CA ASP A 221 -8.85 -5.93 5.03
C ASP A 221 -8.43 -5.61 3.59
N GLY A 222 -7.36 -6.26 3.14
CA GLY A 222 -6.89 -6.21 1.76
C GLY A 222 -7.03 -7.55 1.03
N ALA A 223 -7.54 -8.57 1.70
CA ALA A 223 -7.62 -9.93 1.17
C ALA A 223 -8.96 -10.23 0.50
N GLY A 224 -10.07 -9.90 1.11
CA GLY A 224 -11.37 -10.36 0.65
C GLY A 224 -11.50 -11.90 0.73
N GLY A 225 -12.02 -12.50 -0.35
CA GLY A 225 -12.14 -13.96 -0.50
C GLY A 225 -13.06 -14.62 0.51
N ASN A 226 -13.01 -15.94 0.57
CA ASN A 226 -13.93 -16.74 1.39
C ASN A 226 -13.76 -16.56 2.90
N GLY A 227 -12.60 -16.02 3.35
CA GLY A 227 -12.38 -15.68 4.75
C GLY A 227 -13.18 -14.47 5.24
N TYR A 228 -13.78 -13.69 4.34
CA TYR A 228 -14.50 -12.46 4.68
C TYR A 228 -15.69 -12.69 5.62
N GLY A 229 -16.38 -13.81 5.49
CA GLY A 229 -17.48 -14.19 6.39
C GLY A 229 -17.05 -14.28 7.85
N GLU A 230 -15.85 -14.75 8.14
CA GLU A 230 -15.31 -14.82 9.51
C GLU A 230 -15.00 -13.44 10.09
N LEU A 231 -14.63 -12.46 9.25
CA LEU A 231 -14.43 -11.07 9.67
C LEU A 231 -15.75 -10.46 10.19
N ILE A 232 -16.90 -10.81 9.56
CA ILE A 232 -18.23 -10.41 10.01
C ILE A 232 -18.56 -11.01 11.39
N ASP A 233 -18.07 -12.20 11.68
CA ASP A 233 -18.24 -12.83 12.99
C ASP A 233 -17.35 -12.18 14.06
N ILE A 234 -16.13 -11.83 13.73
CA ILE A 234 -15.14 -11.22 14.63
C ILE A 234 -15.51 -9.79 15.01
N VAL A 235 -15.91 -8.98 14.03
CA VAL A 235 -16.18 -7.56 14.27
C VAL A 235 -17.34 -7.39 15.26
N SER A 236 -17.19 -6.48 16.22
CA SER A 236 -18.20 -6.17 17.22
C SER A 236 -19.46 -5.54 16.62
N PRO A 237 -20.62 -5.58 17.31
CA PRO A 237 -21.77 -4.76 16.92
C PRO A 237 -21.39 -3.29 16.74
N ALA A 238 -21.96 -2.62 15.75
CA ALA A 238 -21.63 -1.28 15.29
C ALA A 238 -20.18 -1.10 14.80
N GLY A 239 -19.41 -2.18 14.66
CA GLY A 239 -18.02 -2.14 14.19
C GLY A 239 -17.91 -1.94 12.68
N THR A 240 -16.71 -1.63 12.24
CA THR A 240 -16.41 -1.28 10.85
C THR A 240 -15.44 -2.28 10.23
N ILE A 241 -15.71 -2.70 9.00
CA ILE A 241 -14.77 -3.43 8.14
C ILE A 241 -14.44 -2.55 6.96
N VAL A 242 -13.17 -2.18 6.83
CA VAL A 242 -12.67 -1.38 5.68
C VAL A 242 -11.93 -2.27 4.71
N ASN A 243 -12.44 -2.37 3.48
CA ASN A 243 -11.78 -3.08 2.39
C ASN A 243 -11.00 -2.11 1.50
N TYR A 244 -9.72 -2.39 1.29
CA TYR A 244 -8.87 -1.65 0.35
C TYR A 244 -8.32 -2.53 -0.78
N GLY A 245 -8.70 -3.80 -0.84
CA GLY A 245 -8.27 -4.77 -1.84
C GLY A 245 -9.05 -6.07 -1.78
N ALA A 246 -8.78 -6.94 -2.75
CA ALA A 246 -9.42 -8.26 -2.87
C ALA A 246 -8.41 -9.28 -3.42
N THR A 247 -7.23 -9.40 -2.79
CA THR A 247 -6.15 -10.27 -3.31
C THR A 247 -6.47 -11.77 -3.30
N ALA A 248 -7.42 -12.18 -2.46
CA ALA A 248 -7.96 -13.54 -2.42
C ALA A 248 -9.29 -13.69 -3.17
N GLY A 249 -9.68 -12.65 -3.96
CA GLY A 249 -10.89 -12.65 -4.76
C GLY A 249 -12.14 -12.17 -4.00
N VAL A 250 -13.30 -12.43 -4.61
CA VAL A 250 -14.60 -12.06 -4.04
C VAL A 250 -15.06 -13.11 -3.02
N PRO A 251 -15.80 -12.71 -1.95
CA PRO A 251 -16.38 -13.67 -1.03
C PRO A 251 -17.50 -14.46 -1.70
N SER A 252 -17.48 -15.78 -1.57
CA SER A 252 -18.54 -16.65 -2.11
C SER A 252 -19.85 -16.52 -1.33
N LYS A 253 -19.79 -16.06 -0.08
CA LYS A 253 -20.94 -15.86 0.80
C LYS A 253 -20.78 -14.62 1.66
N LEU A 254 -21.84 -13.80 1.68
CA LEU A 254 -21.99 -12.66 2.58
C LEU A 254 -23.30 -12.84 3.37
N GLU A 255 -23.20 -13.08 4.67
CA GLU A 255 -24.37 -13.31 5.55
C GLU A 255 -24.98 -11.97 5.99
N LEU A 256 -25.89 -11.44 5.18
CA LEU A 256 -26.51 -10.13 5.38
C LEU A 256 -27.28 -10.03 6.71
N ARG A 257 -27.84 -11.15 7.22
CA ARG A 257 -28.51 -11.16 8.54
C ARG A 257 -27.56 -10.75 9.66
N LYS A 258 -26.31 -11.21 9.64
CA LYS A 258 -25.30 -10.80 10.61
C LYS A 258 -24.93 -9.32 10.43
N VAL A 259 -24.86 -8.84 9.18
CA VAL A 259 -24.53 -7.44 8.88
C VAL A 259 -25.59 -6.50 9.48
N PHE A 260 -26.88 -6.70 9.17
CA PHE A 260 -27.92 -5.81 9.71
C PHE A 260 -28.16 -6.01 11.21
N TRP A 261 -28.10 -7.26 11.70
CA TRP A 261 -28.32 -7.53 13.13
C TRP A 261 -27.26 -6.89 14.02
N LYS A 262 -25.99 -6.92 13.60
CA LYS A 262 -24.89 -6.24 14.28
C LYS A 262 -24.76 -4.77 13.91
N GLN A 263 -25.55 -4.24 12.98
CA GLN A 263 -25.48 -2.86 12.47
C GLN A 263 -24.05 -2.51 12.00
N LEU A 264 -23.43 -3.38 11.19
CA LEU A 264 -22.06 -3.25 10.74
C LEU A 264 -21.90 -2.20 9.65
N HIS A 265 -20.74 -1.54 9.64
CA HIS A 265 -20.31 -0.66 8.56
C HIS A 265 -19.33 -1.41 7.65
N LEU A 266 -19.75 -1.74 6.42
CA LEU A 266 -18.89 -2.30 5.39
C LEU A 266 -18.47 -1.17 4.46
N VAL A 267 -17.19 -0.80 4.47
CA VAL A 267 -16.70 0.43 3.84
C VAL A 267 -15.58 0.11 2.85
N GLY A 268 -15.68 0.62 1.62
CA GLY A 268 -14.61 0.58 0.63
C GLY A 268 -13.60 1.71 0.83
N SER A 269 -12.33 1.45 0.49
CA SER A 269 -11.26 2.46 0.51
C SER A 269 -10.35 2.28 -0.70
N THR A 270 -9.97 3.38 -1.33
CA THR A 270 -9.05 3.40 -2.48
C THR A 270 -8.04 4.53 -2.31
N MET A 271 -6.75 4.19 -2.35
CA MET A 271 -5.67 5.21 -2.31
C MET A 271 -5.89 6.28 -1.23
N GLY A 272 -5.90 7.56 -1.60
CA GLY A 272 -6.23 8.70 -0.78
C GLY A 272 -6.08 10.01 -1.53
N SER A 273 -6.70 11.09 -1.00
CA SER A 273 -6.60 12.44 -1.53
C SER A 273 -5.20 13.04 -1.27
N PRO A 274 -4.83 14.15 -1.94
CA PRO A 274 -3.63 14.91 -1.60
C PRO A 274 -3.60 15.36 -0.13
N GLY A 275 -4.75 15.71 0.44
CA GLY A 275 -4.88 16.03 1.87
C GLY A 275 -4.61 14.83 2.79
N ASP A 276 -5.05 13.62 2.38
CA ASP A 276 -4.72 12.39 3.10
C ASP A 276 -3.21 12.10 3.05
N PHE A 277 -2.56 12.38 1.91
CA PHE A 277 -1.11 12.19 1.75
C PHE A 277 -0.31 13.13 2.66
N ALA A 278 -0.68 14.41 2.71
CA ALA A 278 -0.05 15.37 3.61
C ALA A 278 -0.21 14.97 5.08
N ALA A 279 -1.43 14.63 5.51
CA ALA A 279 -1.70 14.22 6.88
C ALA A 279 -1.02 12.89 7.27
N MET A 280 -0.87 11.96 6.32
CA MET A 280 -0.08 10.75 6.49
C MET A 280 1.39 11.08 6.72
N LEU A 281 1.97 12.01 5.95
CA LEU A 281 3.36 12.45 6.13
C LEU A 281 3.60 13.16 7.46
N ASP A 282 2.67 14.00 7.90
CA ASP A 282 2.74 14.65 9.21
C ASP A 282 2.84 13.58 10.32
N MET A 283 2.01 12.54 10.24
CA MET A 283 2.05 11.44 11.19
C MET A 283 3.36 10.65 11.13
N VAL A 284 3.86 10.35 9.93
CA VAL A 284 5.15 9.67 9.70
C VAL A 284 6.29 10.49 10.31
N ASN A 285 6.32 11.79 10.07
CA ASN A 285 7.35 12.68 10.60
C ASN A 285 7.28 12.83 12.13
N LYS A 286 6.07 13.02 12.67
CA LYS A 286 5.82 13.17 14.10
C LYS A 286 6.27 11.95 14.91
N HIS A 287 5.91 10.76 14.44
CA HIS A 287 6.17 9.51 15.14
C HIS A 287 7.42 8.78 14.64
N LYS A 288 8.18 9.39 13.71
CA LYS A 288 9.39 8.79 13.10
C LYS A 288 9.14 7.38 12.55
N ILE A 289 7.98 7.21 11.90
CA ILE A 289 7.57 5.90 11.37
C ILE A 289 8.48 5.51 10.20
N VAL A 290 9.06 4.31 10.26
CA VAL A 290 9.90 3.75 9.21
C VAL A 290 9.14 2.60 8.54
N PRO A 291 8.85 2.65 7.22
CA PRO A 291 8.25 1.53 6.50
C PRO A 291 9.16 0.30 6.56
N VAL A 292 8.55 -0.89 6.54
CA VAL A 292 9.33 -2.13 6.47
C VAL A 292 9.73 -2.36 5.02
N VAL A 293 11.03 -2.37 4.75
CA VAL A 293 11.64 -2.84 3.50
C VAL A 293 12.10 -4.27 3.72
N ASP A 294 11.55 -5.21 2.96
CA ASP A 294 11.91 -6.62 3.07
C ASP A 294 13.20 -6.93 2.31
N GLU A 295 13.28 -6.43 1.08
CA GLU A 295 14.46 -6.63 0.23
C GLU A 295 14.61 -5.50 -0.79
N VAL A 296 15.86 -5.22 -1.14
CA VAL A 296 16.26 -4.23 -2.15
C VAL A 296 16.94 -4.94 -3.30
N PHE A 297 16.48 -4.70 -4.51
CA PHE A 297 17.01 -5.24 -5.76
C PHE A 297 17.61 -4.11 -6.60
N ALA A 298 18.57 -4.39 -7.45
CA ALA A 298 18.95 -3.45 -8.50
C ALA A 298 17.79 -3.30 -9.52
N LEU A 299 17.69 -2.16 -10.21
CA LEU A 299 16.68 -1.95 -11.26
C LEU A 299 16.69 -3.09 -12.29
N SER A 300 17.88 -3.56 -12.69
CA SER A 300 18.06 -4.70 -13.61
C SER A 300 17.52 -6.04 -13.09
N GLU A 301 17.32 -6.15 -11.80
CA GLU A 301 16.81 -7.36 -11.13
C GLU A 301 15.31 -7.30 -10.83
N GLY A 302 14.59 -6.33 -11.41
CA GLY A 302 13.16 -6.12 -11.13
C GLY A 302 12.31 -7.37 -11.27
N ASN A 303 12.59 -8.24 -12.26
CA ASN A 303 11.85 -9.51 -12.42
C ASN A 303 11.95 -10.41 -11.19
N LYS A 304 13.11 -10.49 -10.52
CA LYS A 304 13.27 -11.25 -9.26
C LYS A 304 12.37 -10.68 -8.15
N ALA A 305 12.23 -9.34 -8.09
CA ALA A 305 11.32 -8.71 -7.15
C ALA A 305 9.85 -9.08 -7.45
N PHE A 306 9.44 -9.14 -8.72
CA PHE A 306 8.11 -9.59 -9.12
C PHE A 306 7.87 -11.07 -8.80
N GLU A 307 8.85 -11.94 -9.01
CA GLU A 307 8.79 -13.37 -8.61
C GLU A 307 8.59 -13.51 -7.10
N LYS A 308 9.36 -12.78 -6.30
CA LYS A 308 9.19 -12.78 -4.84
C LYS A 308 7.81 -12.26 -4.41
N MET A 309 7.29 -11.23 -5.08
CA MET A 309 5.94 -10.73 -4.84
C MET A 309 4.86 -11.75 -5.19
N ASN A 310 5.04 -12.50 -6.26
CA ASN A 310 4.10 -13.54 -6.70
C ASN A 310 3.90 -14.60 -5.62
N VAL A 311 4.98 -15.13 -5.07
CA VAL A 311 4.91 -16.16 -4.02
C VAL A 311 4.56 -15.58 -2.64
N SER A 312 4.40 -14.28 -2.52
CA SER A 312 3.99 -13.57 -1.28
C SER A 312 4.85 -13.91 -0.06
N SER A 313 6.15 -14.15 -0.26
CA SER A 313 7.08 -14.50 0.82
C SER A 313 7.55 -13.29 1.65
N GLN A 314 7.46 -12.08 1.11
CA GLN A 314 7.93 -10.84 1.74
C GLN A 314 7.18 -10.48 3.02
N PHE A 315 7.87 -9.68 3.88
CA PHE A 315 7.28 -8.99 5.02
C PHE A 315 7.57 -7.48 4.91
N GLY A 316 6.70 -6.74 4.23
CA GLY A 316 6.88 -5.32 3.92
C GLY A 316 6.94 -5.06 2.42
N LYS A 317 7.73 -4.07 2.02
CA LYS A 317 7.87 -3.61 0.64
C LYS A 317 9.12 -4.20 -0.02
N LEU A 318 9.03 -4.45 -1.32
CA LEU A 318 10.14 -4.76 -2.20
C LEU A 318 10.53 -3.48 -2.93
N VAL A 319 11.81 -3.17 -2.95
CA VAL A 319 12.34 -1.90 -3.45
C VAL A 319 13.34 -2.14 -4.59
N LEU A 320 13.30 -1.31 -5.59
CA LEU A 320 14.30 -1.23 -6.65
C LEU A 320 15.22 -0.03 -6.36
N ARG A 321 16.52 -0.29 -6.22
CA ARG A 321 17.54 0.75 -6.20
C ARG A 321 17.83 1.16 -7.63
N ILE A 322 17.64 2.45 -7.90
CA ILE A 322 17.78 3.01 -9.25
C ILE A 322 19.19 3.55 -9.47
N SER A 323 19.74 4.27 -8.48
CA SER A 323 21.11 4.77 -8.54
C SER A 323 21.77 4.79 -7.17
N ASP A 324 23.09 4.55 -7.15
CA ASP A 324 23.91 4.56 -5.92
C ASP A 324 24.46 5.96 -5.56
N LYS A 325 24.21 6.99 -6.43
CA LYS A 325 24.77 8.35 -6.29
C LYS A 325 23.72 9.39 -5.96
#